data_8239386047d7517eaa215be3d74f5c10
#
_entry.id   8239386047d7517eaa215be3d74f5c10
#
_cell.length_a   1.000
_cell.length_b   1.000
_cell.length_c   1.000
_cell.angle_alpha   90.00
_cell.angle_beta   90.00
_cell.angle_gamma   90.00
#
_symmetry.space_group_name_H-M   'P 1'
#
loop_
_entity.id
_entity.type
_entity.pdbx_description
1 polymer ?
#
loop_
_entity_poly.entity_id
_entity_poly.type
_entity_poly.pdbx_seq_one_letter_code
_entity_poly.pdbx_strand_id
1 'polypeptide(L)'
;VPIMDLKKEKTGIVLMNTGSPDSPEPQDIRPYLIEFLSDRNIIKVPPAIWQPILRLFIVRTRPKKTAPRYQQIWTPNGSPLAVESRAQRDALNERLAEAGINALCEVGMRYGNPSISHTLQKLEAAGCSKVIALPLFPQTAFSTVKTCKEAIRDSISNHPSLSLGAIVEGYSDNPLYAQALAASIRNAWEYRPGSKLLLSFHSIPLADIEAGDTYVEQIEASVHQAMELLGIPQSDWAIAYHSRFEDSRAWVTPHPKTLLAQWAAEGVSRIALATPGFASDCLESLYDIKSVASDHFRALCNQNNVTADVTYIPCLNHREDHIDLLFDVAKEAIESIDAAEKSTKLV
;
A
#
# COMPACT_ATOMS: atom_id res chain seq x y z
N VAL A 1 30.20 -19.97 37.53
CA VAL A 1 28.88 -20.07 36.88
C VAL A 1 29.02 -19.25 35.62
N PRO A 2 28.95 -19.85 34.40
CA PRO A 2 28.93 -19.07 33.17
C PRO A 2 27.65 -18.28 33.15
N ILE A 3 27.77 -16.95 33.01
CA ILE A 3 26.66 -16.07 32.64
C ILE A 3 26.25 -16.56 31.26
N MET A 4 25.09 -17.25 31.18
CA MET A 4 24.43 -17.52 29.92
C MET A 4 24.12 -16.14 29.31
N ASP A 5 24.94 -15.78 28.35
CA ASP A 5 24.63 -14.66 27.45
C ASP A 5 23.29 -15.01 26.78
N LEU A 6 22.20 -14.48 27.33
CA LEU A 6 20.88 -14.61 26.72
C LEU A 6 20.99 -13.86 25.39
N LYS A 7 21.42 -14.58 24.35
CA LYS A 7 21.32 -14.06 22.97
C LYS A 7 19.90 -13.54 22.82
N LYS A 8 19.77 -12.23 22.73
CA LYS A 8 18.47 -11.59 22.47
C LYS A 8 17.85 -12.29 21.27
N GLU A 9 16.67 -12.85 21.44
CA GLU A 9 15.98 -13.58 20.36
C GLU A 9 15.90 -12.68 19.11
N LYS A 10 16.11 -13.29 17.94
CA LYS A 10 16.06 -12.58 16.68
C LYS A 10 14.60 -12.43 16.23
N THR A 11 14.18 -11.21 15.98
CA THR A 11 12.82 -10.91 15.49
C THR A 11 12.79 -10.84 13.97
N GLY A 12 11.88 -11.56 13.34
CA GLY A 12 11.57 -11.41 11.92
C GLY A 12 10.52 -10.34 11.69
N ILE A 13 10.68 -9.51 10.67
CA ILE A 13 9.69 -8.54 10.24
C ILE A 13 9.26 -8.92 8.81
N VAL A 14 7.98 -9.17 8.60
CA VAL A 14 7.41 -9.38 7.28
C VAL A 14 6.80 -8.07 6.81
N LEU A 15 7.47 -7.38 5.88
CA LEU A 15 6.88 -6.26 5.13
C LEU A 15 5.87 -6.84 4.13
N MET A 16 4.60 -6.58 4.37
CA MET A 16 3.51 -7.15 3.57
C MET A 16 2.97 -6.12 2.59
N ASN A 17 2.92 -6.49 1.32
CA ASN A 17 2.27 -5.67 0.30
C ASN A 17 1.28 -6.51 -0.51
N THR A 18 0.44 -5.88 -1.33
CA THR A 18 -0.54 -6.56 -2.19
C THR A 18 0.14 -7.59 -3.08
N GLY A 19 1.24 -7.20 -3.70
CA GLY A 19 1.96 -8.01 -4.67
C GLY A 19 1.69 -7.59 -6.12
N SER A 20 2.33 -8.30 -7.02
CA SER A 20 2.23 -8.08 -8.45
C SER A 20 2.53 -9.38 -9.22
N PRO A 21 2.17 -9.46 -10.51
CA PRO A 21 2.60 -10.57 -11.36
C PRO A 21 4.13 -10.68 -11.43
N ASP A 22 4.65 -11.86 -11.77
CA ASP A 22 6.08 -12.08 -11.94
C ASP A 22 6.64 -11.43 -13.21
N SER A 23 5.80 -11.23 -14.24
CA SER A 23 6.11 -10.47 -15.44
C SER A 23 4.87 -9.76 -15.99
N PRO A 24 5.02 -8.79 -16.93
CA PRO A 24 3.88 -8.11 -17.54
C PRO A 24 3.17 -8.96 -18.60
N GLU A 25 3.55 -10.23 -18.76
CA GLU A 25 2.98 -11.12 -19.77
C GLU A 25 1.66 -11.76 -19.26
N PRO A 26 0.68 -11.98 -20.15
CA PRO A 26 -0.62 -12.54 -19.76
C PRO A 26 -0.54 -13.88 -19.03
N GLN A 27 0.47 -14.70 -19.32
CA GLN A 27 0.66 -16.00 -18.68
C GLN A 27 1.01 -15.87 -17.20
N ASP A 28 1.78 -14.84 -16.81
CA ASP A 28 2.23 -14.60 -15.44
C ASP A 28 1.24 -13.71 -14.68
N ILE A 29 0.45 -12.89 -15.38
CA ILE A 29 -0.66 -12.14 -14.80
C ILE A 29 -1.79 -13.08 -14.38
N ARG A 30 -2.00 -14.18 -15.08
CA ARG A 30 -3.10 -15.12 -14.83
C ARG A 30 -3.07 -15.73 -13.43
N PRO A 31 -1.96 -16.37 -12.95
CA PRO A 31 -1.91 -16.92 -11.59
C PRO A 31 -2.11 -15.83 -10.53
N TYR A 32 -1.49 -14.66 -10.68
CA TYR A 32 -1.68 -13.52 -9.79
C TYR A 32 -3.16 -13.12 -9.69
N LEU A 33 -3.88 -12.99 -10.81
CA LEU A 33 -5.29 -12.64 -10.80
C LEU A 33 -6.17 -13.75 -10.19
N ILE A 34 -5.79 -15.02 -10.30
CA ILE A 34 -6.50 -16.12 -9.65
C ILE A 34 -6.41 -15.97 -8.13
N GLU A 35 -5.22 -15.74 -7.59
CA GLU A 35 -5.02 -15.53 -6.15
C GLU A 35 -5.79 -14.30 -5.67
N PHE A 36 -5.58 -13.15 -6.32
CA PHE A 36 -6.19 -11.88 -5.95
C PHE A 36 -7.72 -11.93 -5.97
N LEU A 37 -8.31 -12.44 -7.05
CA LEU A 37 -9.77 -12.50 -7.21
C LEU A 37 -10.41 -13.68 -6.47
N SER A 38 -9.63 -14.60 -5.89
CA SER A 38 -10.14 -15.66 -5.03
C SER A 38 -10.29 -15.23 -3.57
N ASP A 39 -9.74 -14.08 -3.20
CA ASP A 39 -9.82 -13.58 -1.83
C ASP A 39 -11.24 -13.08 -1.53
N ARG A 40 -11.81 -13.57 -0.43
CA ARG A 40 -13.18 -13.24 0.00
C ARG A 40 -13.30 -11.82 0.56
N ASN A 41 -12.18 -11.20 0.96
CA ASN A 41 -12.16 -9.79 1.34
C ASN A 41 -12.22 -8.86 0.12
N ILE A 42 -11.88 -9.37 -1.07
CA ILE A 42 -11.95 -8.66 -2.36
C ILE A 42 -13.29 -8.95 -3.06
N ILE A 43 -13.60 -10.25 -3.22
CA ILE A 43 -14.81 -10.71 -3.90
C ILE A 43 -15.68 -11.47 -2.90
N LYS A 44 -16.81 -10.88 -2.52
CA LYS A 44 -17.74 -11.42 -1.50
C LYS A 44 -18.78 -12.40 -2.06
N VAL A 45 -18.62 -12.84 -3.31
CA VAL A 45 -19.46 -13.89 -3.92
C VAL A 45 -19.05 -15.26 -3.36
N PRO A 46 -20.01 -16.15 -3.00
CA PRO A 46 -19.69 -17.48 -2.51
C PRO A 46 -18.75 -18.23 -3.46
N PRO A 47 -17.68 -18.89 -2.94
CA PRO A 47 -16.67 -19.55 -3.77
C PRO A 47 -17.24 -20.58 -4.77
N ALA A 48 -18.27 -21.31 -4.39
CA ALA A 48 -18.91 -22.30 -5.26
C ALA A 48 -19.50 -21.69 -6.55
N ILE A 49 -19.93 -20.42 -6.49
CA ILE A 49 -20.44 -19.66 -7.65
C ILE A 49 -19.28 -18.95 -8.36
N TRP A 50 -18.42 -18.32 -7.59
CA TRP A 50 -17.38 -17.44 -8.12
C TRP A 50 -16.22 -18.18 -8.81
N GLN A 51 -15.72 -19.28 -8.22
CA GLN A 51 -14.56 -19.99 -8.76
C GLN A 51 -14.77 -20.51 -10.20
N PRO A 52 -15.92 -21.08 -10.58
CA PRO A 52 -16.18 -21.41 -11.97
C PRO A 52 -16.16 -20.19 -12.90
N ILE A 53 -16.77 -19.09 -12.50
CA ILE A 53 -16.80 -17.84 -13.28
C ILE A 53 -15.38 -17.29 -13.46
N LEU A 54 -14.61 -17.23 -12.37
CA LEU A 54 -13.24 -16.76 -12.38
C LEU A 54 -12.37 -17.58 -13.35
N ARG A 55 -12.40 -18.92 -13.22
CA ARG A 55 -11.52 -19.82 -13.97
C ARG A 55 -11.92 -20.02 -15.42
N LEU A 56 -13.22 -20.03 -15.73
CA LEU A 56 -13.72 -20.30 -17.07
C LEU A 56 -13.81 -19.05 -17.95
N PHE A 57 -14.05 -17.88 -17.35
CA PHE A 57 -14.32 -16.65 -18.11
C PHE A 57 -13.30 -15.54 -17.81
N ILE A 58 -13.14 -15.15 -16.53
CA ILE A 58 -12.37 -13.96 -16.17
C ILE A 58 -10.89 -14.12 -16.55
N VAL A 59 -10.24 -15.20 -16.12
CA VAL A 59 -8.80 -15.41 -16.35
C VAL A 59 -8.44 -15.84 -17.75
N ARG A 60 -9.41 -16.02 -18.65
CA ARG A 60 -9.15 -16.23 -20.07
C ARG A 60 -8.97 -14.93 -20.83
N THR A 61 -9.63 -13.87 -20.39
CA THR A 61 -9.68 -12.58 -21.12
C THR A 61 -8.95 -11.46 -20.37
N ARG A 62 -9.13 -11.37 -19.04
CA ARG A 62 -8.61 -10.27 -18.23
C ARG A 62 -7.09 -10.14 -18.25
N PRO A 63 -6.27 -11.21 -18.21
CA PRO A 63 -4.82 -11.08 -18.31
C PRO A 63 -4.36 -10.36 -19.58
N LYS A 64 -4.96 -10.68 -20.73
CA LYS A 64 -4.65 -10.03 -22.02
C LYS A 64 -5.02 -8.53 -22.03
N LYS A 65 -6.09 -8.14 -21.32
CA LYS A 65 -6.51 -6.74 -21.18
C LYS A 65 -5.65 -5.97 -20.19
N THR A 66 -5.09 -6.66 -19.19
CA THR A 66 -4.29 -6.06 -18.12
C THR A 66 -2.81 -5.96 -18.50
N ALA A 67 -2.29 -6.88 -19.33
CA ALA A 67 -0.90 -6.91 -19.75
C ALA A 67 -0.38 -5.57 -20.32
N PRO A 68 -1.07 -4.88 -21.24
CA PRO A 68 -0.58 -3.58 -21.75
C PRO A 68 -0.42 -2.53 -20.67
N ARG A 69 -1.23 -2.57 -19.60
CA ARG A 69 -1.13 -1.64 -18.47
C ARG A 69 0.14 -1.91 -17.65
N TYR A 70 0.44 -3.18 -17.36
CA TYR A 70 1.68 -3.58 -16.71
C TYR A 70 2.90 -3.29 -17.59
N GLN A 71 2.85 -3.58 -18.90
CA GLN A 71 3.94 -3.29 -19.84
C GLN A 71 4.32 -1.81 -19.86
N GLN A 72 3.34 -0.91 -19.70
CA GLN A 72 3.57 0.54 -19.68
C GLN A 72 4.36 1.00 -18.45
N ILE A 73 4.24 0.32 -17.32
CA ILE A 73 4.88 0.71 -16.05
C ILE A 73 6.05 -0.18 -15.66
N TRP A 74 6.26 -1.29 -16.39
CA TRP A 74 7.25 -2.29 -16.03
C TRP A 74 8.67 -1.75 -16.14
N THR A 75 9.52 -2.10 -15.17
CA THR A 75 10.92 -1.71 -15.15
C THR A 75 11.83 -2.90 -15.53
N PRO A 76 13.09 -2.67 -15.91
CA PRO A 76 14.04 -3.77 -16.13
C PRO A 76 14.23 -4.69 -14.91
N ASN A 77 13.94 -4.19 -13.70
CA ASN A 77 14.11 -4.92 -12.43
C ASN A 77 12.81 -5.55 -11.89
N GLY A 78 11.72 -5.47 -12.66
CA GLY A 78 10.41 -6.00 -12.30
C GLY A 78 9.32 -4.95 -12.14
N SER A 79 8.20 -5.32 -11.53
CA SER A 79 7.13 -4.36 -11.25
C SER A 79 7.61 -3.29 -10.27
N PRO A 80 7.18 -2.02 -10.41
CA PRO A 80 7.53 -0.96 -9.46
C PRO A 80 7.25 -1.34 -8.01
N LEU A 81 6.08 -1.92 -7.72
CA LEU A 81 5.70 -2.36 -6.38
C LEU A 81 6.72 -3.35 -5.79
N ALA A 82 7.18 -4.34 -6.57
CA ALA A 82 8.15 -5.32 -6.10
C ALA A 82 9.54 -4.71 -5.94
N VAL A 83 9.94 -3.80 -6.84
CA VAL A 83 11.22 -3.08 -6.76
C VAL A 83 11.27 -2.22 -5.51
N GLU A 84 10.25 -1.40 -5.29
CA GLU A 84 10.18 -0.50 -4.15
C GLU A 84 10.05 -1.25 -2.82
N SER A 85 9.25 -2.33 -2.76
CA SER A 85 9.15 -3.13 -1.54
C SER A 85 10.49 -3.77 -1.14
N ARG A 86 11.31 -4.20 -2.13
CA ARG A 86 12.67 -4.70 -1.85
C ARG A 86 13.60 -3.59 -1.37
N ALA A 87 13.54 -2.40 -1.97
CA ALA A 87 14.33 -1.25 -1.55
C ALA A 87 13.96 -0.80 -0.12
N GLN A 88 12.67 -0.78 0.22
CA GLN A 88 12.17 -0.52 1.59
C GLN A 88 12.71 -1.56 2.59
N ARG A 89 12.69 -2.86 2.25
CA ARG A 89 13.26 -3.93 3.07
C ARG A 89 14.75 -3.68 3.33
N ASP A 90 15.51 -3.40 2.30
CA ASP A 90 16.96 -3.22 2.39
C ASP A 90 17.31 -2.01 3.27
N ALA A 91 16.67 -0.88 3.03
CA ALA A 91 16.87 0.33 3.81
C ALA A 91 16.40 0.16 5.29
N LEU A 92 15.30 -0.56 5.54
CA LEU A 92 14.86 -0.85 6.90
C LEU A 92 15.84 -1.78 7.63
N ASN A 93 16.40 -2.80 6.95
CA ASN A 93 17.44 -3.64 7.52
C ASN A 93 18.69 -2.85 7.91
N GLU A 94 19.12 -1.89 7.09
CA GLU A 94 20.23 -0.98 7.40
C GLU A 94 19.91 -0.16 8.67
N ARG A 95 18.74 0.44 8.77
CA ARG A 95 18.31 1.20 9.96
C ARG A 95 18.23 0.35 11.22
N LEU A 96 17.74 -0.88 11.13
CA LEU A 96 17.69 -1.82 12.26
C LEU A 96 19.09 -2.18 12.74
N ALA A 97 20.02 -2.44 11.80
CA ALA A 97 21.41 -2.75 12.11
C ALA A 97 22.14 -1.56 12.76
N GLU A 98 21.99 -0.35 12.22
CA GLU A 98 22.55 0.88 12.79
C GLU A 98 22.06 1.14 14.23
N ALA A 99 20.79 0.84 14.49
CA ALA A 99 20.20 0.95 15.83
C ALA A 99 20.59 -0.20 16.78
N GLY A 100 21.34 -1.20 16.32
CA GLY A 100 21.72 -2.38 17.13
C GLY A 100 20.53 -3.28 17.48
N ILE A 101 19.44 -3.23 16.71
CA ILE A 101 18.26 -4.05 16.91
C ILE A 101 18.45 -5.40 16.23
N ASN A 102 18.37 -6.51 17.02
CA ASN A 102 18.49 -7.87 16.48
C ASN A 102 17.22 -8.31 15.77
N ALA A 103 16.96 -7.75 14.59
CA ALA A 103 15.83 -8.08 13.76
C ALA A 103 16.26 -8.28 12.29
N LEU A 104 15.43 -8.98 11.52
CA LEU A 104 15.59 -9.18 10.08
C LEU A 104 14.26 -8.93 9.38
N CYS A 105 14.28 -8.01 8.43
CA CYS A 105 13.14 -7.68 7.60
C CYS A 105 13.19 -8.43 6.27
N GLU A 106 12.08 -9.03 5.86
CA GLU A 106 11.87 -9.64 4.54
C GLU A 106 10.51 -9.24 3.96
N VAL A 107 10.41 -9.23 2.63
CA VAL A 107 9.15 -8.91 1.93
C VAL A 107 8.29 -10.15 1.78
N GLY A 108 7.00 -10.04 2.12
CA GLY A 108 6.00 -11.08 1.89
C GLY A 108 4.80 -10.50 1.14
N MET A 109 4.55 -10.99 -0.09
CA MET A 109 3.42 -10.52 -0.88
C MET A 109 2.14 -11.28 -0.51
N ARG A 110 1.03 -10.54 -0.40
CA ARG A 110 -0.28 -11.15 -0.15
C ARG A 110 -0.71 -12.03 -1.32
N TYR A 111 -0.38 -11.59 -2.55
CA TYR A 111 -0.62 -12.33 -3.79
C TYR A 111 0.65 -12.32 -4.63
N GLY A 112 0.97 -13.46 -5.26
CA GLY A 112 2.20 -13.61 -6.05
C GLY A 112 3.44 -13.83 -5.20
N ASN A 113 4.60 -13.38 -5.69
CA ASN A 113 5.91 -13.70 -5.14
C ASN A 113 6.71 -12.47 -4.65
N PRO A 114 7.55 -12.65 -3.60
CA PRO A 114 7.64 -13.83 -2.73
C PRO A 114 6.39 -13.98 -1.84
N SER A 115 5.87 -15.20 -1.73
CA SER A 115 4.70 -15.45 -0.88
C SER A 115 5.03 -15.29 0.61
N ILE A 116 4.02 -15.00 1.43
CA ILE A 116 4.18 -14.89 2.89
C ILE A 116 4.80 -16.18 3.46
N SER A 117 4.36 -17.36 3.03
CA SER A 117 4.91 -18.64 3.49
C SER A 117 6.39 -18.81 3.14
N HIS A 118 6.82 -18.43 1.93
CA HIS A 118 8.22 -18.46 1.54
C HIS A 118 9.06 -17.48 2.40
N THR A 119 8.50 -16.32 2.70
CA THR A 119 9.16 -15.32 3.55
C THR A 119 9.31 -15.81 4.99
N LEU A 120 8.29 -16.45 5.55
CA LEU A 120 8.39 -17.08 6.87
C LEU A 120 9.45 -18.17 6.91
N GLN A 121 9.56 -19.00 5.88
CA GLN A 121 10.61 -20.01 5.77
C GLN A 121 12.01 -19.39 5.78
N LYS A 122 12.22 -18.25 5.11
CA LYS A 122 13.50 -17.53 5.14
C LYS A 122 13.82 -17.00 6.54
N LEU A 123 12.84 -16.41 7.23
CA LEU A 123 13.02 -15.88 8.58
C LEU A 123 13.33 -17.00 9.58
N GLU A 124 12.66 -18.14 9.46
CA GLU A 124 12.92 -19.35 10.23
C GLU A 124 14.36 -19.86 10.02
N ALA A 125 14.78 -19.99 8.77
CA ALA A 125 16.15 -20.40 8.41
C ALA A 125 17.21 -19.39 8.89
N ALA A 126 16.87 -18.10 9.03
CA ALA A 126 17.73 -17.06 9.57
C ALA A 126 17.78 -17.04 11.11
N GLY A 127 17.09 -17.98 11.77
CA GLY A 127 17.08 -18.11 13.24
C GLY A 127 16.16 -17.13 13.95
N CYS A 128 15.17 -16.56 13.26
CA CYS A 128 14.12 -15.81 13.93
C CYS A 128 13.20 -16.76 14.71
N SER A 129 12.69 -16.32 15.86
CA SER A 129 11.71 -17.06 16.68
C SER A 129 10.37 -16.34 16.79
N LYS A 130 10.37 -15.03 16.59
CA LYS A 130 9.20 -14.17 16.61
C LYS A 130 9.05 -13.43 15.30
N VAL A 131 7.81 -13.18 14.92
CA VAL A 131 7.46 -12.48 13.67
C VAL A 131 6.57 -11.30 13.98
N ILE A 132 6.90 -10.15 13.39
CA ILE A 132 6.05 -8.98 13.29
C ILE A 132 5.55 -8.92 11.84
N ALA A 133 4.24 -8.83 11.66
CA ALA A 133 3.65 -8.50 10.36
C ALA A 133 3.47 -6.98 10.25
N LEU A 134 4.09 -6.38 9.24
CA LEU A 134 4.00 -4.94 8.96
C LEU A 134 3.41 -4.74 7.55
N PRO A 135 2.08 -4.67 7.42
CA PRO A 135 1.44 -4.32 6.15
C PRO A 135 1.81 -2.91 5.71
N LEU A 136 2.25 -2.78 4.47
CA LEU A 136 2.65 -1.50 3.86
C LEU A 136 1.43 -0.70 3.37
N PHE A 137 0.45 -0.54 4.26
CA PHE A 137 -0.76 0.23 4.03
C PHE A 137 -0.93 1.21 5.18
N PRO A 138 -0.74 2.52 4.95
CA PRO A 138 -0.91 3.53 5.98
C PRO A 138 -2.30 3.47 6.61
N GLN A 139 -3.35 3.44 5.79
CA GLN A 139 -4.74 3.32 6.20
C GLN A 139 -5.21 1.87 6.13
N THR A 140 -5.96 1.44 7.14
CA THR A 140 -6.49 0.08 7.26
C THR A 140 -7.77 -0.09 6.44
N ALA A 141 -7.82 -1.14 5.61
CA ALA A 141 -9.04 -1.54 4.92
C ALA A 141 -9.21 -3.07 4.98
N PHE A 142 -10.47 -3.55 4.80
CA PHE A 142 -10.74 -4.98 4.74
C PHE A 142 -10.00 -5.66 3.57
N SER A 143 -9.91 -4.97 2.45
CA SER A 143 -9.22 -5.47 1.25
C SER A 143 -7.69 -5.43 1.33
N THR A 144 -7.10 -4.85 2.37
CA THR A 144 -5.65 -4.69 2.55
C THR A 144 -5.16 -5.30 3.87
N VAL A 145 -5.23 -4.59 4.97
CA VAL A 145 -4.68 -5.03 6.26
C VAL A 145 -5.39 -6.27 6.78
N LYS A 146 -6.73 -6.36 6.67
CA LYS A 146 -7.46 -7.54 7.13
C LYS A 146 -7.05 -8.80 6.38
N THR A 147 -6.95 -8.75 5.05
CA THR A 147 -6.51 -9.91 4.27
C THR A 147 -5.06 -10.30 4.56
N CYS A 148 -4.17 -9.33 4.83
CA CYS A 148 -2.82 -9.59 5.29
C CYS A 148 -2.78 -10.27 6.67
N LYS A 149 -3.61 -9.81 7.62
CA LYS A 149 -3.74 -10.42 8.97
C LYS A 149 -4.19 -11.88 8.89
N GLU A 150 -5.16 -12.17 8.05
CA GLU A 150 -5.64 -13.55 7.82
C GLU A 150 -4.53 -14.42 7.22
N ALA A 151 -3.88 -13.93 6.16
CA ALA A 151 -2.85 -14.68 5.46
C ALA A 151 -1.61 -14.99 6.32
N ILE A 152 -1.14 -14.05 7.14
CA ILE A 152 0.01 -14.30 8.03
C ILE A 152 -0.35 -15.30 9.13
N ARG A 153 -1.56 -15.23 9.71
CA ARG A 153 -2.03 -16.18 10.74
C ARG A 153 -2.16 -17.60 10.18
N ASP A 154 -2.70 -17.72 8.97
CA ASP A 154 -2.83 -19.02 8.31
C ASP A 154 -1.45 -19.60 7.96
N SER A 155 -0.54 -18.76 7.44
CA SER A 155 0.77 -19.22 7.01
C SER A 155 1.67 -19.63 8.19
N ILE A 156 1.67 -18.87 9.29
CA ILE A 156 2.57 -19.11 10.42
C ILE A 156 2.28 -20.42 11.14
N SER A 157 1.05 -20.93 11.04
CA SER A 157 0.67 -22.24 11.61
C SER A 157 1.49 -23.40 11.06
N ASN A 158 2.09 -23.23 9.87
CA ASN A 158 2.95 -24.22 9.22
C ASN A 158 4.44 -24.06 9.60
N HIS A 159 4.78 -23.10 10.48
CA HIS A 159 6.15 -22.80 10.90
C HIS A 159 6.25 -22.88 12.42
N PRO A 160 6.37 -24.09 13.01
CA PRO A 160 6.25 -24.33 14.46
C PRO A 160 7.35 -23.68 15.29
N SER A 161 8.48 -23.30 14.69
CA SER A 161 9.57 -22.58 15.38
C SER A 161 9.36 -21.06 15.40
N LEU A 162 8.34 -20.56 14.68
CA LEU A 162 7.98 -19.15 14.67
C LEU A 162 6.72 -18.90 15.48
N SER A 163 6.67 -17.77 16.18
CA SER A 163 5.48 -17.26 16.83
C SER A 163 5.13 -15.87 16.28
N LEU A 164 3.84 -15.59 16.11
CA LEU A 164 3.37 -14.27 15.72
C LEU A 164 3.35 -13.36 16.96
N GLY A 165 4.28 -12.41 17.00
CA GLY A 165 4.42 -11.47 18.12
C GLY A 165 3.49 -10.28 18.01
N ALA A 166 3.42 -9.65 16.84
CA ALA A 166 2.58 -8.48 16.61
C ALA A 166 2.12 -8.38 15.14
N ILE A 167 1.00 -7.69 14.94
CA ILE A 167 0.54 -7.24 13.62
C ILE A 167 0.28 -5.74 13.71
N VAL A 168 0.96 -4.98 12.87
CA VAL A 168 0.70 -3.53 12.72
C VAL A 168 -0.61 -3.34 11.94
N GLU A 169 -1.55 -2.61 12.52
CA GLU A 169 -2.88 -2.42 11.93
C GLU A 169 -3.02 -1.12 11.10
N GLY A 170 -1.91 -0.56 10.65
CA GLY A 170 -1.85 0.73 9.96
C GLY A 170 -0.97 1.71 10.74
N TYR A 171 -0.67 2.84 10.11
CA TYR A 171 0.21 3.86 10.70
C TYR A 171 -0.13 5.27 10.18
N SER A 172 -1.35 5.46 9.69
CA SER A 172 -1.79 6.76 9.17
C SER A 172 -1.93 7.85 10.22
N ASP A 173 -2.04 7.47 11.50
CA ASP A 173 -2.08 8.33 12.68
C ASP A 173 -0.69 8.66 13.24
N ASN A 174 0.36 7.97 12.77
CA ASN A 174 1.73 8.31 13.15
C ASN A 174 2.12 9.68 12.56
N PRO A 175 2.58 10.65 13.38
CA PRO A 175 2.93 11.99 12.90
C PRO A 175 3.98 12.00 11.78
N LEU A 176 4.89 11.01 11.75
CA LEU A 176 5.90 10.88 10.71
C LEU A 176 5.27 10.60 9.34
N TYR A 177 4.09 9.95 9.29
CA TYR A 177 3.40 9.73 8.03
C TYR A 177 2.92 11.06 7.41
N ALA A 178 2.25 11.90 8.17
CA ALA A 178 1.82 13.21 7.68
C ALA A 178 3.00 14.10 7.29
N GLN A 179 4.09 14.06 8.05
CA GLN A 179 5.33 14.78 7.75
C GLN A 179 5.98 14.29 6.44
N ALA A 180 6.12 12.97 6.25
CA ALA A 180 6.68 12.39 5.02
C ALA A 180 5.81 12.71 3.80
N LEU A 181 4.47 12.63 3.94
CA LEU A 181 3.55 13.00 2.87
C LEU A 181 3.66 14.48 2.51
N ALA A 182 3.67 15.37 3.50
CA ALA A 182 3.84 16.80 3.28
C ALA A 182 5.21 17.13 2.63
N ALA A 183 6.28 16.47 3.08
CA ALA A 183 7.60 16.63 2.48
C ALA A 183 7.65 16.13 1.04
N SER A 184 7.03 14.99 0.75
CA SER A 184 6.94 14.43 -0.61
C SER A 184 6.24 15.41 -1.56
N ILE A 185 5.09 15.95 -1.14
CA ILE A 185 4.33 16.93 -1.92
C ILE A 185 5.16 18.18 -2.17
N ARG A 186 5.74 18.77 -1.12
CA ARG A 186 6.55 20.00 -1.20
C ARG A 186 7.78 19.86 -2.09
N ASN A 187 8.42 18.70 -2.08
CA ASN A 187 9.61 18.43 -2.89
C ASN A 187 9.30 18.24 -4.37
N ALA A 188 8.14 17.68 -4.68
CA ALA A 188 7.75 17.37 -6.06
C ALA A 188 6.96 18.50 -6.73
N TRP A 189 6.28 19.36 -5.96
CA TRP A 189 5.37 20.35 -6.47
C TRP A 189 5.37 21.63 -5.63
N GLU A 190 5.57 22.76 -6.31
CA GLU A 190 5.45 24.08 -5.73
C GLU A 190 3.98 24.53 -5.78
N TYR A 191 3.33 24.63 -4.62
CA TYR A 191 1.98 25.17 -4.54
C TYR A 191 1.95 26.64 -4.95
N ARG A 192 0.95 27.02 -5.73
CA ARG A 192 0.64 28.42 -6.12
C ARG A 192 -0.86 28.63 -5.98
N PRO A 193 -1.32 29.80 -5.50
CA PRO A 193 -2.75 30.10 -5.45
C PRO A 193 -3.42 29.88 -6.81
N GLY A 194 -4.56 29.19 -6.80
CA GLY A 194 -5.28 28.79 -8.02
C GLY A 194 -4.85 27.44 -8.62
N SER A 195 -3.77 26.83 -8.13
CA SER A 195 -3.48 25.42 -8.45
C SER A 195 -4.22 24.48 -7.52
N LYS A 196 -4.43 23.22 -7.94
CA LYS A 196 -5.17 22.21 -7.17
C LYS A 196 -4.34 20.97 -6.93
N LEU A 197 -4.52 20.34 -5.77
CA LEU A 197 -3.91 19.07 -5.39
C LEU A 197 -4.99 18.00 -5.25
N LEU A 198 -4.89 16.92 -6.02
CA LEU A 198 -5.74 15.74 -5.91
C LEU A 198 -5.00 14.64 -5.16
N LEU A 199 -5.54 14.23 -4.01
CA LEU A 199 -5.06 13.07 -3.25
C LEU A 199 -6.02 11.91 -3.54
N SER A 200 -5.56 10.95 -4.33
CA SER A 200 -6.40 9.86 -4.82
C SER A 200 -6.07 8.54 -4.11
N PHE A 201 -7.09 7.88 -3.60
CA PHE A 201 -7.01 6.62 -2.89
C PHE A 201 -7.76 5.52 -3.65
N HIS A 202 -7.48 4.26 -3.39
CA HIS A 202 -8.29 3.19 -3.97
C HIS A 202 -9.69 3.23 -3.36
N SER A 203 -10.73 3.13 -4.20
CA SER A 203 -12.11 3.09 -3.71
C SER A 203 -12.41 1.76 -3.00
N ILE A 204 -13.29 1.79 -2.03
CA ILE A 204 -13.85 0.60 -1.37
C ILE A 204 -15.37 0.59 -1.49
N PRO A 205 -16.03 -0.58 -1.40
CA PRO A 205 -17.49 -0.66 -1.39
C PRO A 205 -18.09 0.07 -0.17
N LEU A 206 -19.19 0.78 -0.35
CA LEU A 206 -19.91 1.41 0.76
C LEU A 206 -20.36 0.40 1.82
N ALA A 207 -20.68 -0.82 1.41
CA ALA A 207 -21.01 -1.92 2.33
C ALA A 207 -19.86 -2.28 3.28
N ASP A 208 -18.61 -2.01 2.95
CA ASP A 208 -17.48 -2.23 3.85
C ASP A 208 -17.46 -1.18 4.96
N ILE A 209 -17.75 0.08 4.65
CA ILE A 209 -17.92 1.15 5.64
C ILE A 209 -19.08 0.83 6.59
N GLU A 210 -20.21 0.41 6.06
CA GLU A 210 -21.37 -0.02 6.87
C GLU A 210 -21.05 -1.21 7.77
N ALA A 211 -20.09 -2.06 7.37
CA ALA A 211 -19.59 -3.18 8.16
C ALA A 211 -18.47 -2.79 9.16
N GLY A 212 -18.13 -1.50 9.27
CA GLY A 212 -17.17 -0.98 10.24
C GLY A 212 -15.74 -0.78 9.69
N ASP A 213 -15.54 -0.75 8.38
CA ASP A 213 -14.25 -0.35 7.80
C ASP A 213 -14.03 1.15 7.99
N THR A 214 -12.95 1.53 8.68
CA THR A 214 -12.63 2.92 9.04
C THR A 214 -11.67 3.58 8.04
N TYR A 215 -11.50 3.00 6.86
CA TYR A 215 -10.54 3.46 5.85
C TYR A 215 -10.72 4.93 5.45
N VAL A 216 -11.95 5.34 5.20
CA VAL A 216 -12.27 6.73 4.80
C VAL A 216 -11.95 7.72 5.91
N GLU A 217 -12.30 7.42 7.14
CA GLU A 217 -12.01 8.26 8.31
C GLU A 217 -10.51 8.43 8.52
N GLN A 218 -9.73 7.35 8.36
CA GLN A 218 -8.28 7.38 8.46
C GLN A 218 -7.64 8.20 7.33
N ILE A 219 -8.18 8.11 6.10
CA ILE A 219 -7.76 8.94 4.97
C ILE A 219 -7.96 10.42 5.29
N GLU A 220 -9.18 10.80 5.67
CA GLU A 220 -9.53 12.19 5.97
C GLU A 220 -8.61 12.76 7.07
N ALA A 221 -8.45 12.04 8.18
CA ALA A 221 -7.61 12.47 9.29
C ALA A 221 -6.15 12.69 8.86
N SER A 222 -5.55 11.73 8.17
CA SER A 222 -4.15 11.81 7.75
C SER A 222 -3.89 12.87 6.67
N VAL A 223 -4.82 13.04 5.73
CA VAL A 223 -4.73 14.09 4.71
C VAL A 223 -4.84 15.48 5.34
N HIS A 224 -5.80 15.70 6.25
CA HIS A 224 -5.92 16.99 6.94
C HIS A 224 -4.63 17.36 7.66
N GLN A 225 -4.01 16.45 8.40
CA GLN A 225 -2.73 16.69 9.07
C GLN A 225 -1.62 17.11 8.08
N ALA A 226 -1.51 16.42 6.94
CA ALA A 226 -0.51 16.75 5.93
C ALA A 226 -0.79 18.13 5.28
N MET A 227 -2.06 18.48 5.03
CA MET A 227 -2.44 19.77 4.44
C MET A 227 -2.21 20.92 5.42
N GLU A 228 -2.43 20.73 6.71
CA GLU A 228 -2.06 21.70 7.75
C GLU A 228 -0.55 22.00 7.74
N LEU A 229 0.28 20.95 7.65
CA LEU A 229 1.75 21.09 7.56
C LEU A 229 2.20 21.83 6.29
N LEU A 230 1.43 21.73 5.20
CA LEU A 230 1.69 22.41 3.94
C LEU A 230 1.14 23.84 3.89
N GLY A 231 0.15 24.17 4.71
CA GLY A 231 -0.55 25.44 4.67
C GLY A 231 -1.39 25.64 3.40
N ILE A 232 -1.82 24.55 2.75
CA ILE A 232 -2.67 24.59 1.55
C ILE A 232 -4.12 24.72 1.99
N PRO A 233 -4.87 25.76 1.54
CA PRO A 233 -6.25 25.94 1.95
C PRO A 233 -7.15 24.83 1.41
N GLN A 234 -8.22 24.50 2.16
CA GLN A 234 -9.18 23.44 1.82
C GLN A 234 -9.80 23.59 0.42
N SER A 235 -9.90 24.82 -0.09
CA SER A 235 -10.40 25.07 -1.44
C SER A 235 -9.50 24.55 -2.55
N ASP A 236 -8.22 24.30 -2.25
CA ASP A 236 -7.18 24.02 -3.26
C ASP A 236 -6.70 22.57 -3.26
N TRP A 237 -7.35 21.70 -2.47
CA TRP A 237 -7.11 20.26 -2.53
C TRP A 237 -8.41 19.45 -2.39
N ALA A 238 -8.38 18.23 -2.84
CA ALA A 238 -9.50 17.30 -2.70
C ALA A 238 -9.03 15.85 -2.60
N ILE A 239 -9.84 15.05 -1.90
CA ILE A 239 -9.72 13.59 -1.84
C ILE A 239 -10.60 12.98 -2.94
N ALA A 240 -10.07 11.98 -3.63
CA ALA A 240 -10.81 11.20 -4.62
C ALA A 240 -10.54 9.70 -4.44
N TYR A 241 -11.41 8.88 -5.03
CA TYR A 241 -11.36 7.42 -4.92
C TYR A 241 -11.39 6.79 -6.30
N HIS A 242 -10.27 6.12 -6.68
CA HIS A 242 -10.09 5.54 -8.02
C HIS A 242 -10.25 4.01 -8.02
N SER A 243 -10.17 3.40 -9.20
CA SER A 243 -10.05 1.96 -9.45
C SER A 243 -11.16 1.09 -8.85
N ARG A 244 -12.40 1.61 -8.80
CA ARG A 244 -13.56 0.78 -8.46
C ARG A 244 -13.70 -0.39 -9.45
N PHE A 245 -14.19 -1.53 -9.00
CA PHE A 245 -14.59 -2.60 -9.91
C PHE A 245 -15.82 -2.21 -10.72
N GLU A 246 -15.87 -2.65 -11.96
CA GLU A 246 -17.05 -2.52 -12.82
C GLU A 246 -18.07 -3.62 -12.46
N ASP A 247 -18.70 -3.46 -11.30
CA ASP A 247 -19.74 -4.35 -10.78
C ASP A 247 -20.93 -3.53 -10.25
N SER A 248 -21.96 -4.22 -9.74
CA SER A 248 -23.19 -3.57 -9.26
C SER A 248 -23.08 -2.97 -7.85
N ARG A 249 -21.93 -3.05 -7.18
CA ARG A 249 -21.75 -2.50 -5.83
C ARG A 249 -21.68 -0.97 -5.88
N ALA A 250 -22.21 -0.32 -4.85
CA ALA A 250 -21.98 1.08 -4.59
C ALA A 250 -20.57 1.28 -3.97
N TRP A 251 -19.83 2.24 -4.48
CA TRP A 251 -18.45 2.53 -4.13
C TRP A 251 -18.29 3.95 -3.58
N VAL A 252 -17.26 4.15 -2.76
CA VAL A 252 -16.91 5.48 -2.24
C VAL A 252 -16.57 6.44 -3.38
N THR A 253 -17.05 7.67 -3.27
CA THR A 253 -16.88 8.77 -4.23
C THR A 253 -16.35 10.02 -3.52
N PRO A 254 -15.87 11.07 -4.24
CA PRO A 254 -15.89 11.27 -5.70
C PRO A 254 -14.79 10.50 -6.45
N HIS A 255 -15.03 10.19 -7.72
CA HIS A 255 -14.01 9.63 -8.61
C HIS A 255 -13.09 10.74 -9.15
N PRO A 256 -11.77 10.51 -9.38
CA PRO A 256 -10.84 11.51 -9.91
C PRO A 256 -11.35 12.23 -11.16
N LYS A 257 -11.91 11.50 -12.13
CA LYS A 257 -12.44 12.10 -13.38
C LYS A 257 -13.50 13.16 -13.13
N THR A 258 -14.34 13.00 -12.11
CA THR A 258 -15.39 13.97 -11.76
C THR A 258 -14.79 15.28 -11.28
N LEU A 259 -13.83 15.22 -10.36
CA LEU A 259 -13.16 16.43 -9.82
C LEU A 259 -12.29 17.11 -10.89
N LEU A 260 -11.56 16.33 -11.68
CA LEU A 260 -10.74 16.87 -12.77
C LEU A 260 -11.59 17.58 -13.83
N ALA A 261 -12.78 17.04 -14.18
CA ALA A 261 -13.70 17.69 -15.10
C ALA A 261 -14.27 18.99 -14.52
N GLN A 262 -14.59 19.00 -13.22
CA GLN A 262 -15.05 20.21 -12.53
C GLN A 262 -13.94 21.28 -12.55
N TRP A 263 -12.72 20.95 -12.16
CA TRP A 263 -11.61 21.91 -12.13
C TRP A 263 -11.26 22.44 -13.52
N ALA A 264 -11.28 21.59 -14.54
CA ALA A 264 -11.09 22.06 -15.92
C ALA A 264 -12.18 23.04 -16.38
N ALA A 265 -13.44 22.82 -15.99
CA ALA A 265 -14.56 23.72 -16.27
C ALA A 265 -14.46 25.04 -15.48
N GLU A 266 -13.88 25.02 -14.29
CA GLU A 266 -13.57 26.21 -13.48
C GLU A 266 -12.33 27.00 -13.99
N GLY A 267 -11.66 26.52 -15.04
CA GLY A 267 -10.50 27.17 -15.63
C GLY A 267 -9.17 26.86 -14.93
N VAL A 268 -9.15 25.86 -14.02
CA VAL A 268 -7.90 25.39 -13.42
C VAL A 268 -7.00 24.79 -14.50
N SER A 269 -5.76 25.23 -14.57
CA SER A 269 -4.77 24.73 -15.53
C SER A 269 -3.60 24.01 -14.89
N ARG A 270 -3.38 24.20 -13.59
CA ARG A 270 -2.24 23.63 -12.87
C ARG A 270 -2.72 22.74 -11.74
N ILE A 271 -2.34 21.46 -11.80
CA ILE A 271 -2.70 20.46 -10.80
C ILE A 271 -1.52 19.60 -10.40
N ALA A 272 -1.59 19.05 -9.18
CA ALA A 272 -0.76 17.93 -8.76
C ALA A 272 -1.64 16.72 -8.39
N LEU A 273 -1.14 15.54 -8.64
CA LEU A 273 -1.80 14.26 -8.37
C LEU A 273 -0.91 13.41 -7.46
N ALA A 274 -1.45 12.92 -6.35
CA ALA A 274 -0.76 12.03 -5.42
C ALA A 274 -1.64 10.84 -5.07
N THR A 275 -1.03 9.71 -4.69
CA THR A 275 -1.71 8.47 -4.29
C THR A 275 -1.21 8.00 -2.93
N PRO A 276 -1.49 8.73 -1.82
CA PRO A 276 -0.84 8.50 -0.53
C PRO A 276 -1.21 7.17 0.15
N GLY A 277 -2.32 6.53 -0.25
CA GLY A 277 -2.72 5.22 0.27
C GLY A 277 -1.80 4.06 -0.13
N PHE A 278 -0.86 4.30 -1.06
CA PHE A 278 0.12 3.32 -1.48
C PHE A 278 1.51 3.68 -0.94
N ALA A 279 2.12 2.75 -0.22
CA ALA A 279 3.49 2.91 0.28
C ALA A 279 4.54 2.83 -0.84
N SER A 280 4.18 2.19 -1.97
CA SER A 280 5.04 1.97 -3.13
C SER A 280 4.28 2.26 -4.42
N ASP A 281 4.95 2.85 -5.40
CA ASP A 281 4.37 3.01 -6.73
C ASP A 281 3.97 1.65 -7.31
N CYS A 282 2.77 1.59 -7.88
CA CYS A 282 2.12 0.37 -8.36
C CYS A 282 1.34 0.64 -9.66
N LEU A 283 0.56 -0.34 -10.10
CA LEU A 283 -0.26 -0.20 -11.31
C LEU A 283 -1.25 0.96 -11.19
N GLU A 284 -1.92 1.06 -10.06
CA GLU A 284 -2.95 2.06 -9.80
C GLU A 284 -2.36 3.47 -9.75
N SER A 285 -1.21 3.64 -9.11
CA SER A 285 -0.56 4.96 -9.01
C SER A 285 0.02 5.43 -10.33
N LEU A 286 0.73 4.56 -11.05
CA LEU A 286 1.45 4.92 -12.27
C LEU A 286 0.57 4.86 -13.52
N TYR A 287 -0.32 3.88 -13.63
CA TYR A 287 -1.20 3.77 -14.80
C TYR A 287 -2.47 4.60 -14.62
N ASP A 288 -3.28 4.34 -13.57
CA ASP A 288 -4.59 4.95 -13.44
C ASP A 288 -4.48 6.47 -13.14
N ILE A 289 -3.53 6.88 -12.28
CA ILE A 289 -3.41 8.28 -11.85
C ILE A 289 -2.35 9.03 -12.65
N LYS A 290 -1.08 8.59 -12.66
CA LYS A 290 -0.02 9.31 -13.36
C LYS A 290 -0.28 9.39 -14.87
N SER A 291 -0.77 8.31 -15.50
CA SER A 291 -1.03 8.29 -16.95
C SER A 291 -2.47 8.71 -17.26
N VAL A 292 -3.45 7.86 -16.94
CA VAL A 292 -4.84 8.02 -17.41
C VAL A 292 -5.51 9.29 -16.86
N ALA A 293 -5.37 9.58 -15.56
CA ALA A 293 -5.97 10.78 -14.98
C ALA A 293 -5.30 12.08 -15.48
N SER A 294 -3.97 12.06 -15.62
CA SER A 294 -3.22 13.21 -16.19
C SER A 294 -3.63 13.50 -17.63
N ASP A 295 -3.71 12.48 -18.47
CA ASP A 295 -4.09 12.63 -19.88
C ASP A 295 -5.55 13.07 -20.01
N HIS A 296 -6.43 12.58 -19.15
CA HIS A 296 -7.82 13.03 -19.08
C HIS A 296 -7.91 14.52 -18.77
N PHE A 297 -7.19 15.02 -17.75
CA PHE A 297 -7.19 16.43 -17.41
C PHE A 297 -6.61 17.30 -18.54
N ARG A 298 -5.49 16.88 -19.15
CA ARG A 298 -4.91 17.57 -20.30
C ARG A 298 -5.89 17.68 -21.46
N ALA A 299 -6.61 16.61 -21.75
CA ALA A 299 -7.62 16.60 -22.82
C ALA A 299 -8.78 17.58 -22.53
N LEU A 300 -9.25 17.63 -21.29
CA LEU A 300 -10.31 18.58 -20.87
C LEU A 300 -9.83 20.04 -20.96
N CYS A 301 -8.64 20.34 -20.52
CA CYS A 301 -8.06 21.70 -20.64
C CYS A 301 -7.89 22.11 -22.11
N ASN A 302 -7.39 21.20 -22.96
CA ASN A 302 -7.23 21.47 -24.39
C ASN A 302 -8.56 21.78 -25.10
N GLN A 303 -9.67 21.13 -24.70
CA GLN A 303 -11.01 21.46 -25.20
C GLN A 303 -11.44 22.89 -24.89
N ASN A 304 -10.91 23.44 -23.81
CA ASN A 304 -11.15 24.83 -23.37
C ASN A 304 -10.03 25.81 -23.83
N ASN A 305 -9.14 25.37 -24.73
CA ASN A 305 -7.97 26.13 -25.19
C ASN A 305 -7.01 26.55 -24.06
N VAL A 306 -6.90 25.75 -23.02
CA VAL A 306 -6.02 25.94 -21.87
C VAL A 306 -4.91 24.89 -21.91
N THR A 307 -3.65 25.32 -21.72
CA THR A 307 -2.53 24.40 -21.56
C THR A 307 -2.48 23.91 -20.10
N ALA A 308 -2.59 22.60 -19.91
CA ALA A 308 -2.52 21.99 -18.58
C ALA A 308 -1.07 21.77 -18.10
N ASP A 309 -0.79 22.16 -16.86
CA ASP A 309 0.40 21.79 -16.10
C ASP A 309 0.02 20.74 -15.07
N VAL A 310 0.48 19.51 -15.28
CA VAL A 310 0.13 18.35 -14.44
C VAL A 310 1.40 17.75 -13.86
N THR A 311 1.52 17.78 -12.54
CA THR A 311 2.61 17.14 -11.79
C THR A 311 2.09 15.87 -11.13
N TYR A 312 2.75 14.73 -11.34
CA TYR A 312 2.54 13.53 -10.54
C TYR A 312 3.53 13.49 -9.38
N ILE A 313 3.04 13.28 -8.17
CA ILE A 313 3.83 13.13 -6.97
C ILE A 313 3.96 11.62 -6.70
N PRO A 314 5.19 11.04 -6.78
CA PRO A 314 5.39 9.61 -6.52
C PRO A 314 4.93 9.21 -5.12
N CYS A 315 4.56 7.95 -4.94
CA CYS A 315 4.37 7.36 -3.62
C CYS A 315 5.64 7.56 -2.75
N LEU A 316 5.53 7.32 -1.47
CA LEU A 316 6.68 7.52 -0.58
C LEU A 316 7.86 6.60 -0.92
N ASN A 317 7.60 5.41 -1.50
CA ASN A 317 8.62 4.49 -1.98
C ASN A 317 9.69 4.22 -0.89
N HIS A 318 10.96 4.19 -1.23
CA HIS A 318 12.08 4.02 -0.28
C HIS A 318 12.74 5.34 0.13
N ARG A 319 11.98 6.46 0.13
CA ARG A 319 12.47 7.75 0.64
C ARG A 319 12.92 7.63 2.09
N GLU A 320 13.93 8.40 2.47
CA GLU A 320 14.52 8.38 3.81
C GLU A 320 13.46 8.64 4.90
N ASP A 321 12.62 9.66 4.72
CA ASP A 321 11.54 9.99 5.66
C ASP A 321 10.47 8.89 5.78
N HIS A 322 10.22 8.13 4.72
CA HIS A 322 9.35 6.96 4.79
C HIS A 322 10.02 5.76 5.50
N ILE A 323 11.32 5.57 5.28
CA ILE A 323 12.07 4.52 6.00
C ILE A 323 12.15 4.84 7.49
N ASP A 324 12.32 6.10 7.86
CA ASP A 324 12.28 6.53 9.26
C ASP A 324 10.92 6.24 9.90
N LEU A 325 9.82 6.47 9.19
CA LEU A 325 8.48 6.09 9.63
C LEU A 325 8.35 4.57 9.80
N LEU A 326 8.75 3.77 8.81
CA LEU A 326 8.67 2.30 8.90
C LEU A 326 9.54 1.75 10.02
N PHE A 327 10.70 2.36 10.26
CA PHE A 327 11.58 2.03 11.37
C PHE A 327 10.93 2.33 12.73
N ASP A 328 10.31 3.50 12.89
CA ASP A 328 9.59 3.89 14.10
C ASP A 328 8.48 2.90 14.43
N VAL A 329 7.64 2.59 13.45
CA VAL A 329 6.55 1.61 13.56
C VAL A 329 7.06 0.21 13.90
N ALA A 330 8.14 -0.24 13.25
CA ALA A 330 8.74 -1.55 13.53
C ALA A 330 9.34 -1.61 14.95
N LYS A 331 10.00 -0.54 15.38
CA LYS A 331 10.59 -0.42 16.71
C LYS A 331 9.52 -0.46 17.80
N GLU A 332 8.43 0.29 17.65
CA GLU A 332 7.30 0.26 18.59
C GLU A 332 6.70 -1.15 18.70
N ALA A 333 6.54 -1.85 17.57
CA ALA A 333 6.05 -3.22 17.57
C ALA A 333 7.00 -4.19 18.29
N ILE A 334 8.32 -4.06 18.11
CA ILE A 334 9.33 -4.85 18.85
C ILE A 334 9.26 -4.58 20.36
N GLU A 335 9.21 -3.30 20.74
CA GLU A 335 9.14 -2.90 22.15
C GLU A 335 7.86 -3.41 22.83
N SER A 336 6.74 -3.44 22.12
CA SER A 336 5.47 -3.97 22.63
C SER A 336 5.54 -5.47 22.94
N ILE A 337 6.23 -6.25 22.12
CA ILE A 337 6.46 -7.68 22.33
C ILE A 337 7.34 -7.89 23.57
N ASP A 338 8.46 -7.16 23.64
CA ASP A 338 9.40 -7.25 24.77
C ASP A 338 8.72 -6.90 26.12
N ALA A 339 7.81 -5.93 26.12
CA ALA A 339 7.05 -5.53 27.30
C ALA A 339 6.04 -6.60 27.75
N ALA A 340 5.32 -7.20 26.81
CA ALA A 340 4.35 -8.26 27.08
C ALA A 340 5.02 -9.49 27.72
N GLU A 341 6.22 -9.88 27.25
CA GLU A 341 6.98 -11.01 27.81
C GLU A 341 7.51 -10.77 29.19
N LYS A 342 7.98 -9.55 29.47
CA LYS A 342 8.43 -9.20 30.83
C LYS A 342 7.28 -9.30 31.83
N SER A 343 6.09 -8.87 31.43
CA SER A 343 4.88 -8.97 32.27
C SER A 343 4.49 -10.44 32.54
N THR A 344 4.63 -11.32 31.56
CA THR A 344 4.28 -12.75 31.69
C THR A 344 5.31 -13.52 32.59
N LYS A 345 6.57 -13.08 32.62
CA LYS A 345 7.63 -13.71 33.48
C LYS A 345 7.59 -13.26 34.92
N LEU A 346 6.81 -12.24 35.28
CA LEU A 346 6.66 -11.69 36.63
C LEU A 346 5.45 -12.27 37.38
N VAL A 347 4.62 -13.08 36.73
CA VAL A 347 3.50 -13.81 37.30
C VAL A 347 3.84 -15.30 37.41
#